data_22052a269606f5b4d3d898485eb65552
#
_entry.id   22052a269606f5b4d3d898485eb65552
#
_cell.length_a   1.000
_cell.length_b   1.000
_cell.length_c   1.000
_cell.angle_alpha   90.00
_cell.angle_beta   90.00
_cell.angle_gamma   90.00
#
_symmetry.space_group_name_H-M   'P 1'
#
loop_
_entity.id
_entity.type
_entity.pdbx_description
1 polymer ?
#
loop_
_entity_poly.entity_id
_entity_poly.type
_entity_poly.pdbx_seq_one_letter_code
_entity_poly.pdbx_strand_id
1 'polypeptide(L)'
;MRLIFEIEYHTQWGEQLAVVLGQRRVALEYTRNDLWQGTAEIRNLEQLRSYRYVVERDGCIIRTEWHAHSLRLPPEFPPRTALRIRDRWQELRPDAAFYSTAFTHGIFGRAACTDTRDETSAPAGIGARPTQASVWLRVVEPAIHSDETLALASQALDNWQRIVPLDDIDFPVWGCTCSLPAGCEYKLLIADRATLRPLQWEEGDNRRWEEPVAEGEIRLDASLVARFPERRWRSAGTAIPVFSLRSAESFGVGEFLDLKLLVDWAAATHQRVIQVLPVNDTSMTGTWEDSYP
;
A
#
# COMPACT_ATOMS: atom_id res chain seq x y z
N MET A 1 1.76 -16.05 19.35
CA MET A 1 2.50 -16.07 18.06
C MET A 1 3.76 -15.24 18.22
N ARG A 2 4.88 -15.74 17.69
CA ARG A 2 6.14 -15.01 17.67
C ARG A 2 6.22 -14.15 16.41
N LEU A 3 6.49 -12.86 16.58
CA LEU A 3 6.76 -11.92 15.49
C LEU A 3 8.24 -11.58 15.46
N ILE A 4 8.79 -11.48 14.28
CA ILE A 4 10.16 -11.03 14.04
C ILE A 4 10.04 -9.88 13.04
N PHE A 5 10.31 -8.66 13.48
CA PHE A 5 10.29 -7.47 12.64
C PHE A 5 11.67 -7.22 12.07
N GLU A 6 11.74 -6.89 10.79
CA GLU A 6 12.94 -6.50 10.06
C GLU A 6 12.66 -5.24 9.25
N ILE A 7 13.57 -4.28 9.31
CA ILE A 7 13.49 -3.05 8.52
C ILE A 7 14.88 -2.55 8.17
N GLU A 8 15.08 -2.16 6.92
CA GLU A 8 16.28 -1.46 6.48
C GLU A 8 16.08 0.05 6.68
N TYR A 9 16.91 0.65 7.53
CA TYR A 9 16.82 2.07 7.81
C TYR A 9 18.16 2.63 8.29
N HIS A 10 18.62 3.67 7.62
CA HIS A 10 19.87 4.36 8.01
C HIS A 10 19.63 5.28 9.19
N THR A 11 20.38 5.10 10.25
CA THR A 11 20.33 5.91 11.47
C THR A 11 21.64 6.66 11.70
N GLN A 12 21.56 7.76 12.44
CA GLN A 12 22.73 8.49 12.93
C GLN A 12 23.20 7.90 14.26
N TRP A 13 24.43 8.25 14.63
CA TRP A 13 24.99 7.86 15.92
C TRP A 13 24.09 8.27 17.09
N GLY A 14 23.81 7.34 17.99
CA GLY A 14 22.92 7.55 19.15
C GLY A 14 21.42 7.36 18.84
N GLU A 15 21.06 7.10 17.60
CA GLU A 15 19.67 6.75 17.23
C GLU A 15 19.41 5.25 17.35
N GLN A 16 18.20 4.90 17.74
CA GLN A 16 17.71 3.53 17.84
C GLN A 16 16.35 3.41 17.15
N LEU A 17 16.07 2.25 16.58
CA LEU A 17 14.74 1.96 16.06
C LEU A 17 13.90 1.15 17.05
N ALA A 18 12.60 1.42 17.04
CA ALA A 18 11.61 0.61 17.72
C ALA A 18 10.37 0.46 16.84
N VAL A 19 9.63 -0.64 17.03
CA VAL A 19 8.26 -0.79 16.49
C VAL A 19 7.26 -0.63 17.61
N VAL A 20 6.20 0.14 17.34
CA VAL A 20 5.12 0.44 18.27
C VAL A 20 3.86 -0.31 17.84
N LEU A 21 3.40 -1.23 18.68
CA LEU A 21 2.22 -2.08 18.48
C LEU A 21 1.15 -1.66 19.50
N GLY A 22 0.27 -0.74 19.12
CA GLY A 22 -0.65 -0.12 20.05
C GLY A 22 0.09 0.65 21.15
N GLN A 23 0.01 0.21 22.39
CA GLN A 23 0.74 0.80 23.53
C GLN A 23 2.09 0.12 23.81
N ARG A 24 2.37 -0.98 23.14
CA ARG A 24 3.60 -1.75 23.35
C ARG A 24 4.70 -1.28 22.40
N ARG A 25 5.82 -0.91 22.98
CA ARG A 25 7.07 -0.61 22.26
C ARG A 25 7.98 -1.84 22.26
N VAL A 26 8.57 -2.16 21.11
CA VAL A 26 9.56 -3.23 20.91
C VAL A 26 10.81 -2.61 20.32
N ALA A 27 11.89 -2.60 21.07
CA ALA A 27 13.17 -2.12 20.57
C ALA A 27 13.72 -3.05 19.48
N LEU A 28 14.34 -2.48 18.46
CA LEU A 28 15.03 -3.21 17.42
C LEU A 28 16.53 -3.13 17.67
N GLU A 29 17.25 -4.18 17.29
CA GLU A 29 18.68 -4.28 17.35
C GLU A 29 19.26 -4.12 15.95
N TYR A 30 20.32 -3.32 15.83
CA TYR A 30 21.07 -3.20 14.60
C TYR A 30 21.82 -4.52 14.33
N THR A 31 21.70 -5.04 13.14
CA THR A 31 22.38 -6.28 12.76
C THR A 31 23.55 -6.01 11.81
N ARG A 32 23.28 -5.59 10.59
CA ARG A 32 24.27 -5.26 9.56
C ARG A 32 23.63 -4.48 8.42
N ASN A 33 24.38 -3.70 7.68
CA ASN A 33 23.93 -3.03 6.44
C ASN A 33 22.61 -2.30 6.62
N ASP A 34 22.50 -1.49 7.68
CA ASP A 34 21.29 -0.75 8.03
C ASP A 34 20.05 -1.61 8.33
N LEU A 35 20.21 -2.93 8.48
CA LEU A 35 19.14 -3.83 8.87
C LEU A 35 18.96 -3.85 10.39
N TRP A 36 17.75 -3.57 10.82
CA TRP A 36 17.29 -3.62 12.19
C TRP A 36 16.31 -4.77 12.40
N GLN A 37 16.41 -5.46 13.52
CA GLN A 37 15.60 -6.61 13.82
C GLN A 37 15.10 -6.58 15.27
N GLY A 38 13.85 -6.97 15.48
CA GLY A 38 13.28 -7.12 16.83
C GLY A 38 12.28 -8.24 16.90
N THR A 39 12.10 -8.81 18.09
CA THR A 39 11.17 -9.92 18.32
C THR A 39 10.11 -9.54 19.33
N ALA A 40 8.87 -9.89 19.03
CA ALA A 40 7.75 -9.74 19.95
C ALA A 40 6.89 -10.99 20.00
N GLU A 41 6.37 -11.32 21.17
CA GLU A 41 5.28 -12.29 21.28
C GLU A 41 3.96 -11.56 21.43
N ILE A 42 2.99 -11.89 20.58
CA ILE A 42 1.64 -11.34 20.63
C ILE A 42 0.60 -12.42 20.91
N ARG A 43 -0.43 -12.04 21.67
CA ARG A 43 -1.61 -12.87 21.93
C ARG A 43 -2.83 -12.40 21.13
N ASN A 44 -2.88 -11.12 20.81
CA ASN A 44 -3.96 -10.50 20.06
C ASN A 44 -3.45 -10.03 18.70
N LEU A 45 -3.97 -10.62 17.63
CA LEU A 45 -3.62 -10.32 16.25
C LEU A 45 -4.09 -8.94 15.78
N GLU A 46 -5.08 -8.35 16.49
CA GLU A 46 -5.56 -6.99 16.20
C GLU A 46 -4.44 -5.94 16.33
N GLN A 47 -3.40 -6.22 17.11
CA GLN A 47 -2.24 -5.32 17.23
C GLN A 47 -1.49 -5.15 15.90
N LEU A 48 -1.62 -6.10 14.97
CA LEU A 48 -1.02 -5.99 13.64
C LEU A 48 -1.85 -5.14 12.67
N ARG A 49 -3.08 -4.79 13.01
CA ARG A 49 -3.91 -3.91 12.18
C ARG A 49 -3.40 -2.46 12.14
N SER A 50 -2.56 -2.08 13.11
CA SER A 50 -1.92 -0.77 13.09
C SER A 50 -0.66 -0.79 13.92
N TYR A 51 0.50 -0.72 13.27
CA TYR A 51 1.79 -0.58 13.94
C TYR A 51 2.68 0.40 13.16
N ARG A 52 3.68 0.98 13.82
CA ARG A 52 4.59 1.98 13.24
C ARG A 52 6.00 1.78 13.73
N TYR A 53 6.95 2.10 12.89
CA TYR A 53 8.34 2.25 13.31
C TYR A 53 8.60 3.68 13.76
N VAL A 54 9.48 3.82 14.73
CA VAL A 54 9.91 5.10 15.28
C VAL A 54 11.42 5.10 15.46
N VAL A 55 12.03 6.29 15.31
CA VAL A 55 13.43 6.51 15.65
C VAL A 55 13.49 7.26 16.97
N GLU A 56 14.33 6.79 17.86
CA GLU A 56 14.51 7.33 19.21
C GLU A 56 15.95 7.77 19.43
N ARG A 57 16.12 8.81 20.22
CA ARG A 57 17.39 9.27 20.74
C ARG A 57 17.20 9.70 22.19
N ASP A 58 18.06 9.23 23.10
CA ASP A 58 18.02 9.55 24.54
C ASP A 58 16.63 9.28 25.17
N GLY A 59 15.96 8.20 24.73
CA GLY A 59 14.64 7.82 25.23
C GLY A 59 13.47 8.64 24.68
N CYS A 60 13.72 9.59 23.79
CA CYS A 60 12.68 10.40 23.14
C CYS A 60 12.48 9.99 21.68
N ILE A 61 11.23 9.93 21.23
CA ILE A 61 10.93 9.72 19.81
C ILE A 61 11.24 11.01 19.06
N ILE A 62 12.14 10.93 18.09
CA ILE A 62 12.57 12.05 17.24
C ILE A 62 12.01 11.98 15.81
N ARG A 63 11.65 10.78 15.34
CA ARG A 63 10.98 10.56 14.05
C ARG A 63 9.99 9.44 14.17
N THR A 64 8.87 9.58 13.46
CA THR A 64 7.82 8.57 13.37
C THR A 64 7.45 8.41 11.91
N GLU A 65 7.17 7.19 11.48
CA GLU A 65 6.62 6.96 10.15
C GLU A 65 5.35 7.78 9.90
N TRP A 66 5.19 8.25 8.67
CA TRP A 66 4.00 9.01 8.27
C TRP A 66 2.74 8.14 8.31
N HIS A 67 2.81 6.94 7.75
CA HIS A 67 1.70 5.98 7.75
C HIS A 67 1.98 4.80 8.68
N ALA A 68 0.91 4.27 9.27
CA ALA A 68 0.99 3.01 9.98
C ALA A 68 0.98 1.84 8.98
N HIS A 69 1.73 0.81 9.30
CA HIS A 69 1.56 -0.49 8.68
C HIS A 69 0.26 -1.12 9.13
N SER A 70 -0.39 -1.85 8.24
CA SER A 70 -1.58 -2.63 8.53
C SER A 70 -1.43 -4.03 7.96
N LEU A 71 -1.59 -5.03 8.80
CA LEU A 71 -1.52 -6.42 8.40
C LEU A 71 -2.72 -7.18 8.94
N ARG A 72 -3.55 -7.69 8.03
CA ARG A 72 -4.63 -8.62 8.34
C ARG A 72 -4.13 -10.04 8.09
N LEU A 73 -4.14 -10.86 9.11
CA LEU A 73 -3.82 -12.28 8.97
C LEU A 73 -5.10 -13.05 8.63
N PRO A 74 -5.00 -14.05 7.74
CA PRO A 74 -6.13 -14.94 7.47
C PRO A 74 -6.61 -15.64 8.75
N PRO A 75 -7.91 -15.93 8.90
CA PRO A 75 -8.44 -16.62 10.09
C PRO A 75 -7.78 -17.98 10.37
N GLU A 76 -7.33 -18.64 9.31
CA GLU A 76 -6.67 -19.96 9.36
C GLU A 76 -5.17 -19.88 9.63
N PHE A 77 -4.64 -18.70 9.96
CA PHE A 77 -3.20 -18.55 10.20
C PHE A 77 -2.75 -19.43 11.37
N PRO A 78 -1.72 -20.28 11.19
CA PRO A 78 -1.35 -21.27 12.20
C PRO A 78 -0.87 -20.60 13.51
N PRO A 79 -1.48 -20.88 14.67
CA PRO A 79 -1.23 -20.13 15.91
C PRO A 79 0.18 -20.32 16.50
N ARG A 80 0.89 -21.37 16.10
CA ARG A 80 2.26 -21.66 16.57
C ARG A 80 3.35 -21.25 15.57
N THR A 81 3.00 -20.63 14.47
CA THR A 81 3.92 -20.20 13.43
C THR A 81 4.64 -18.93 13.86
N ALA A 82 5.93 -18.83 13.60
CA ALA A 82 6.65 -17.58 13.66
C ALA A 82 6.36 -16.78 12.38
N LEU A 83 6.05 -15.49 12.53
CA LEU A 83 5.88 -14.58 11.41
C LEU A 83 7.07 -13.60 11.39
N ARG A 84 7.90 -13.69 10.38
CA ARG A 84 8.98 -12.74 10.10
C ARG A 84 8.47 -11.73 9.09
N ILE A 85 8.48 -10.46 9.47
CA ILE A 85 7.94 -9.35 8.69
C ILE A 85 9.10 -8.47 8.28
N ARG A 86 9.37 -8.37 6.99
CA ARG A 86 10.30 -7.41 6.41
C ARG A 86 9.51 -6.23 5.87
N ASP A 87 9.60 -5.11 6.57
CA ASP A 87 8.91 -3.88 6.21
C ASP A 87 9.85 -2.87 5.55
N ARG A 88 9.25 -1.86 4.99
CA ARG A 88 9.91 -0.67 4.46
C ARG A 88 9.39 0.54 5.21
N TRP A 89 10.27 1.48 5.59
CA TRP A 89 9.88 2.73 6.22
C TRP A 89 8.83 3.49 5.39
N GLN A 90 7.70 3.78 6.02
CA GLN A 90 6.56 4.46 5.40
C GLN A 90 6.74 5.99 5.51
N GLU A 91 7.42 6.55 4.53
CA GLU A 91 7.67 7.98 4.44
C GLU A 91 6.90 8.58 3.26
N LEU A 92 6.35 9.79 3.47
CA LEU A 92 5.78 10.56 2.36
C LEU A 92 6.95 11.12 1.55
N ARG A 93 7.33 10.42 0.51
CA ARG A 93 8.36 10.91 -0.41
C ARG A 93 7.78 12.04 -1.26
N PRO A 94 8.59 13.06 -1.63
CA PRO A 94 8.12 14.17 -2.48
C PRO A 94 7.56 13.71 -3.84
N ASP A 95 8.01 12.55 -4.31
CA ASP A 95 7.58 11.93 -5.56
C ASP A 95 6.52 10.82 -5.38
N ALA A 96 6.13 10.55 -4.13
CA ALA A 96 5.10 9.53 -3.85
C ALA A 96 3.71 10.10 -4.09
N ALA A 97 2.89 9.38 -4.84
CA ALA A 97 1.49 9.71 -4.97
C ALA A 97 0.77 9.49 -3.62
N PHE A 98 -0.07 10.44 -3.25
CA PHE A 98 -0.94 10.30 -2.09
C PHE A 98 -2.19 9.51 -2.49
N TYR A 99 -2.27 8.26 -2.09
CA TYR A 99 -3.39 7.38 -2.42
C TYR A 99 -4.48 7.45 -1.36
N SER A 100 -5.45 8.33 -1.54
CA SER A 100 -6.69 8.30 -0.78
C SER A 100 -7.69 7.31 -1.38
N THR A 101 -8.73 6.95 -0.63
CA THR A 101 -9.83 6.14 -1.11
C THR A 101 -10.50 6.75 -2.35
N ALA A 102 -10.67 8.07 -2.39
CA ALA A 102 -11.20 8.77 -3.57
C ALA A 102 -10.28 8.58 -4.79
N PHE A 103 -8.98 8.56 -4.59
CA PHE A 103 -8.02 8.35 -5.65
C PHE A 103 -8.08 6.92 -6.19
N THR A 104 -8.07 5.92 -5.30
CA THR A 104 -8.08 4.51 -5.70
C THR A 104 -9.42 4.10 -6.32
N HIS A 105 -10.54 4.59 -5.83
CA HIS A 105 -11.87 4.25 -6.34
C HIS A 105 -12.27 5.10 -7.55
N GLY A 106 -12.06 6.41 -7.49
CA GLY A 106 -12.46 7.31 -8.57
C GLY A 106 -11.52 7.27 -9.77
N ILE A 107 -10.21 7.33 -9.53
CA ILE A 107 -9.21 7.45 -10.60
C ILE A 107 -8.86 6.09 -11.18
N PHE A 108 -8.57 5.09 -10.34
CA PHE A 108 -8.23 3.75 -10.81
C PHE A 108 -9.44 2.86 -11.08
N GLY A 109 -10.65 3.37 -10.86
CA GLY A 109 -11.90 2.68 -11.20
C GLY A 109 -12.14 1.39 -10.40
N ARG A 110 -11.48 1.22 -9.25
CA ARG A 110 -11.72 0.08 -8.37
C ARG A 110 -12.99 0.34 -7.55
N ALA A 111 -13.95 -0.57 -7.64
CA ALA A 111 -15.10 -0.53 -6.75
C ALA A 111 -14.60 -0.58 -5.29
N ALA A 112 -15.22 0.21 -4.42
CA ALA A 112 -15.00 0.06 -2.99
C ALA A 112 -15.23 -1.43 -2.65
N CYS A 113 -14.27 -2.05 -2.00
CA CYS A 113 -14.53 -3.33 -1.35
C CYS A 113 -15.61 -3.04 -0.31
N THR A 114 -16.88 -3.26 -0.67
CA THR A 114 -17.94 -3.24 0.31
C THR A 114 -17.59 -4.35 1.29
N ASP A 115 -17.57 -4.07 2.56
CA ASP A 115 -17.32 -4.99 3.69
C ASP A 115 -18.26 -6.22 3.73
N THR A 116 -18.98 -6.49 2.65
CA THR A 116 -19.89 -7.62 2.49
C THR A 116 -19.26 -8.86 1.85
N ARG A 117 -17.95 -8.90 1.63
CA ARG A 117 -17.30 -10.19 1.40
C ARG A 117 -17.27 -10.92 2.72
N ASP A 118 -17.99 -12.03 2.78
CA ASP A 118 -17.91 -13.00 3.86
C ASP A 118 -16.44 -13.13 4.31
N GLU A 119 -16.21 -12.89 5.59
CA GLU A 119 -14.89 -13.07 6.23
C GLU A 119 -14.32 -14.49 6.03
N THR A 120 -15.08 -15.37 5.41
CA THR A 120 -14.76 -16.77 5.11
C THR A 120 -14.14 -17.01 3.74
N SER A 121 -14.09 -16.03 2.83
CA SER A 121 -13.36 -16.22 1.58
C SER A 121 -11.87 -15.96 1.83
N ALA A 122 -11.13 -17.05 2.04
CA ALA A 122 -9.68 -17.02 2.02
C ALA A 122 -9.18 -16.34 0.74
N PRO A 123 -8.13 -15.47 0.80
CA PRO A 123 -7.57 -14.86 -0.38
C PRO A 123 -7.21 -15.94 -1.39
N ALA A 124 -7.57 -15.71 -2.65
CA ALA A 124 -7.42 -16.67 -3.76
C ALA A 124 -5.95 -16.96 -4.15
N GLY A 125 -5.09 -17.10 -3.22
CA GLY A 125 -3.69 -17.50 -3.32
C GLY A 125 -3.24 -18.37 -2.16
N ILE A 126 -4.07 -18.53 -1.12
CA ILE A 126 -3.80 -19.45 -0.01
C ILE A 126 -4.42 -20.81 -0.35
N GLY A 127 -4.03 -21.37 -1.47
CA GLY A 127 -4.47 -22.69 -1.94
C GLY A 127 -3.71 -23.87 -1.34
N ALA A 128 -2.90 -23.68 -0.33
CA ALA A 128 -2.33 -24.76 0.46
C ALA A 128 -2.15 -24.27 1.90
N ARG A 129 -2.61 -25.04 2.86
CA ARG A 129 -2.24 -24.85 4.27
C ARG A 129 -0.74 -24.62 4.32
N PRO A 130 -0.22 -23.59 4.98
CA PRO A 130 1.22 -23.39 5.14
C PRO A 130 1.76 -24.48 6.09
N THR A 131 1.90 -25.70 5.58
CA THR A 131 2.55 -26.83 6.27
C THR A 131 4.03 -26.86 5.98
N GLN A 132 4.49 -26.06 5.01
CA GLN A 132 5.90 -25.88 4.63
C GLN A 132 6.27 -24.43 4.74
N ALA A 133 7.56 -24.14 4.86
CA ALA A 133 8.12 -22.80 4.85
C ALA A 133 7.53 -21.98 3.68
N SER A 134 6.84 -20.90 4.01
CA SER A 134 6.09 -20.10 3.04
C SER A 134 6.60 -18.67 2.98
N VAL A 135 6.65 -18.13 1.77
CA VAL A 135 6.90 -16.71 1.51
C VAL A 135 5.56 -16.05 1.22
N TRP A 136 5.30 -14.95 1.92
CA TRP A 136 4.17 -14.07 1.65
C TRP A 136 4.71 -12.74 1.13
N LEU A 137 4.39 -12.40 -0.11
CA LEU A 137 4.80 -11.15 -0.74
C LEU A 137 3.66 -10.14 -0.68
N ARG A 138 4.00 -8.89 -0.35
CA ARG A 138 3.08 -7.74 -0.41
C ARG A 138 3.72 -6.62 -1.21
N VAL A 139 3.00 -6.11 -2.19
CA VAL A 139 3.48 -5.10 -3.14
C VAL A 139 2.44 -4.00 -3.27
N VAL A 140 2.85 -2.74 -3.19
CA VAL A 140 1.97 -1.61 -3.47
C VAL A 140 2.07 -1.25 -4.95
N GLU A 141 0.96 -1.41 -5.69
CA GLU A 141 0.87 -1.00 -7.09
C GLU A 141 -0.55 -0.56 -7.46
N PRO A 142 -0.82 0.75 -7.49
CA PRO A 142 -2.15 1.26 -7.76
C PRO A 142 -2.50 1.38 -9.25
N ALA A 143 -1.50 1.43 -10.14
CA ALA A 143 -1.69 1.74 -11.57
C ALA A 143 -2.02 0.50 -12.41
N ILE A 144 -2.75 -0.46 -11.84
CA ILE A 144 -3.22 -1.68 -12.51
C ILE A 144 -4.72 -1.53 -12.79
N HIS A 145 -5.14 -1.71 -14.03
CA HIS A 145 -6.54 -1.59 -14.46
C HIS A 145 -7.40 -2.73 -13.90
N SER A 146 -8.73 -2.56 -13.93
CA SER A 146 -9.69 -3.52 -13.36
C SER A 146 -9.69 -4.88 -14.06
N ASP A 147 -9.36 -4.90 -15.36
CA ASP A 147 -9.21 -6.09 -16.20
C ASP A 147 -7.83 -6.75 -16.12
N GLU A 148 -6.90 -6.13 -15.37
CA GLU A 148 -5.56 -6.61 -15.14
C GLU A 148 -5.36 -7.11 -13.70
N THR A 149 -4.31 -7.87 -13.48
CA THR A 149 -3.85 -8.30 -12.17
C THR A 149 -2.34 -8.21 -12.06
N LEU A 150 -1.83 -7.88 -10.88
CA LEU A 150 -0.42 -8.11 -10.57
C LEU A 150 -0.20 -9.60 -10.37
N ALA A 151 0.88 -10.12 -10.89
CA ALA A 151 1.19 -11.53 -10.82
C ALA A 151 2.69 -11.77 -10.58
N LEU A 152 3.04 -12.98 -10.18
CA LEU A 152 4.39 -13.44 -9.94
C LEU A 152 4.68 -14.62 -10.87
N ALA A 153 5.87 -14.62 -11.47
CA ALA A 153 6.48 -15.79 -12.07
C ALA A 153 7.84 -16.03 -11.44
N SER A 154 8.28 -17.28 -11.43
CA SER A 154 9.54 -17.68 -10.82
C SER A 154 10.11 -18.91 -11.48
N GLN A 155 11.45 -19.03 -11.40
CA GLN A 155 12.14 -20.27 -11.78
C GLN A 155 11.61 -21.49 -10.98
N ALA A 156 11.25 -21.29 -9.71
CA ALA A 156 10.68 -22.32 -8.85
C ALA A 156 9.23 -22.70 -9.20
N LEU A 157 8.55 -21.91 -10.02
CA LEU A 157 7.17 -22.10 -10.45
C LEU A 157 7.14 -22.60 -11.90
N ASP A 158 7.39 -23.89 -12.04
CA ASP A 158 7.42 -24.57 -13.35
C ASP A 158 8.31 -23.86 -14.37
N ASN A 159 9.51 -23.48 -13.92
CA ASN A 159 10.50 -22.79 -14.74
C ASN A 159 9.90 -21.60 -15.54
N TRP A 160 9.25 -20.66 -14.82
CA TRP A 160 8.60 -19.46 -15.38
C TRP A 160 7.28 -19.70 -16.14
N GLN A 161 6.83 -20.93 -16.30
CA GLN A 161 5.60 -21.25 -17.04
C GLN A 161 4.34 -20.97 -16.21
N ARG A 162 4.43 -21.18 -14.89
CA ARG A 162 3.31 -20.94 -13.98
C ARG A 162 3.30 -19.51 -13.48
N ILE A 163 2.23 -18.78 -13.80
CA ILE A 163 1.97 -17.44 -13.32
C ILE A 163 1.01 -17.51 -12.14
N VAL A 164 1.38 -16.90 -11.02
CA VAL A 164 0.56 -16.82 -9.80
C VAL A 164 0.01 -15.41 -9.65
N PRO A 165 -1.32 -15.21 -9.77
CA PRO A 165 -1.92 -13.90 -9.54
C PRO A 165 -1.77 -13.50 -8.07
N LEU A 166 -1.55 -12.20 -7.83
CA LEU A 166 -1.61 -11.61 -6.51
C LEU A 166 -3.04 -11.21 -6.19
N ASP A 167 -3.42 -11.36 -4.93
CA ASP A 167 -4.70 -10.93 -4.39
C ASP A 167 -4.74 -9.41 -4.24
N ASP A 168 -5.88 -8.78 -4.54
CA ASP A 168 -6.11 -7.33 -4.48
C ASP A 168 -7.16 -6.92 -3.43
N ILE A 169 -7.44 -7.78 -2.45
CA ILE A 169 -8.42 -7.49 -1.39
C ILE A 169 -8.07 -6.20 -0.64
N ASP A 170 -6.79 -5.99 -0.37
CA ASP A 170 -6.25 -4.79 0.29
C ASP A 170 -5.78 -3.72 -0.72
N PHE A 171 -6.36 -3.68 -1.94
CA PHE A 171 -5.94 -2.70 -2.97
C PHE A 171 -5.73 -1.29 -2.39
N PRO A 172 -4.64 -0.60 -2.67
CA PRO A 172 -3.61 -0.83 -3.69
C PRO A 172 -2.45 -1.77 -3.29
N VAL A 173 -2.61 -2.53 -2.21
CA VAL A 173 -1.66 -3.55 -1.78
C VAL A 173 -2.08 -4.90 -2.37
N TRP A 174 -1.14 -5.53 -3.06
CA TRP A 174 -1.30 -6.84 -3.68
C TRP A 174 -0.52 -7.88 -2.89
N GLY A 175 -1.07 -9.05 -2.69
CA GLY A 175 -0.42 -10.09 -1.91
C GLY A 175 -0.54 -11.49 -2.50
N CYS A 176 0.46 -12.33 -2.31
CA CYS A 176 0.37 -13.75 -2.56
C CYS A 176 1.22 -14.55 -1.58
N THR A 177 0.82 -15.79 -1.34
CA THR A 177 1.63 -16.77 -0.62
C THR A 177 2.18 -17.78 -1.61
N CYS A 178 3.48 -18.00 -1.60
CA CYS A 178 4.15 -18.94 -2.49
C CYS A 178 5.31 -19.64 -1.79
N SER A 179 5.84 -20.67 -2.41
CA SER A 179 7.06 -21.33 -1.98
C SER A 179 8.21 -20.87 -2.89
N LEU A 180 9.14 -20.11 -2.32
CA LEU A 180 10.34 -19.66 -3.00
C LEU A 180 11.55 -20.22 -2.28
N PRO A 181 12.25 -21.21 -2.87
CA PRO A 181 13.51 -21.70 -2.34
C PRO A 181 14.58 -20.61 -2.31
N ALA A 182 15.49 -20.69 -1.35
CA ALA A 182 16.63 -19.76 -1.31
C ALA A 182 17.44 -19.83 -2.61
N GLY A 183 17.84 -18.67 -3.12
CA GLY A 183 18.57 -18.54 -4.37
C GLY A 183 17.73 -18.56 -5.64
N CYS A 184 16.40 -18.82 -5.56
CA CYS A 184 15.57 -18.80 -6.75
C CYS A 184 15.32 -17.38 -7.25
N GLU A 185 15.19 -17.27 -8.56
CA GLU A 185 14.79 -16.03 -9.22
C GLU A 185 13.28 -15.92 -9.37
N TYR A 186 12.75 -14.72 -9.23
CA TYR A 186 11.36 -14.38 -9.48
C TYR A 186 11.22 -13.00 -10.07
N LYS A 187 10.07 -12.70 -10.66
CA LYS A 187 9.76 -11.41 -11.24
C LYS A 187 8.27 -11.10 -11.14
N LEU A 188 7.95 -9.84 -10.93
CA LEU A 188 6.57 -9.37 -10.99
C LEU A 188 6.19 -9.07 -12.43
N LEU A 189 4.93 -9.24 -12.75
CA LEU A 189 4.36 -8.91 -14.04
C LEU A 189 2.92 -8.48 -13.89
N ILE A 190 2.44 -7.74 -14.89
CA ILE A 190 1.03 -7.45 -15.07
C ILE A 190 0.49 -8.47 -16.06
N ALA A 191 -0.61 -9.10 -15.72
CA ALA A 191 -1.28 -10.09 -16.53
C ALA A 191 -2.75 -9.73 -16.76
N ASP A 192 -3.32 -10.22 -17.84
CA ASP A 192 -4.76 -10.20 -18.05
C ASP A 192 -5.46 -10.98 -16.93
N ARG A 193 -6.46 -10.39 -16.29
CA ARG A 193 -7.11 -10.95 -15.09
C ARG A 193 -7.85 -12.26 -15.37
N ALA A 194 -8.43 -12.39 -16.56
CA ALA A 194 -9.25 -13.55 -16.90
C ALA A 194 -8.42 -14.74 -17.40
N THR A 195 -7.37 -14.46 -18.17
CA THR A 195 -6.58 -15.49 -18.86
C THR A 195 -5.23 -15.74 -18.24
N LEU A 196 -4.76 -14.86 -17.33
CA LEU A 196 -3.41 -14.83 -16.77
C LEU A 196 -2.30 -14.73 -17.84
N ARG A 197 -2.65 -14.24 -19.05
CA ARG A 197 -1.66 -13.99 -20.09
C ARG A 197 -0.77 -12.80 -19.69
N PRO A 198 0.56 -12.94 -19.75
CA PRO A 198 1.47 -11.82 -19.48
C PRO A 198 1.18 -10.64 -20.43
N LEU A 199 1.04 -9.44 -19.84
CA LEU A 199 0.89 -8.18 -20.58
C LEU A 199 2.16 -7.35 -20.50
N GLN A 200 2.76 -7.25 -19.31
CA GLN A 200 3.96 -6.45 -19.08
C GLN A 200 4.79 -7.04 -17.95
N TRP A 201 6.06 -7.25 -18.19
CA TRP A 201 7.03 -7.63 -17.15
C TRP A 201 7.58 -6.38 -16.47
N GLU A 202 7.88 -6.48 -15.15
CA GLU A 202 8.55 -5.37 -14.47
C GLU A 202 9.94 -5.12 -15.07
N GLU A 203 10.41 -3.88 -14.98
CA GLU A 203 11.72 -3.49 -15.48
C GLU A 203 12.88 -3.97 -14.59
N GLY A 204 14.07 -3.99 -15.20
CA GLY A 204 15.31 -4.40 -14.54
C GLY A 204 15.49 -5.91 -14.46
N ASP A 205 16.49 -6.32 -13.71
CA ASP A 205 16.86 -7.73 -13.54
C ASP A 205 15.83 -8.51 -12.74
N ASN A 206 15.88 -9.83 -12.86
CA ASN A 206 15.10 -10.72 -12.01
C ASN A 206 15.44 -10.45 -10.54
N ARG A 207 14.42 -10.55 -9.69
CA ARG A 207 14.61 -10.52 -8.24
C ARG A 207 15.13 -11.88 -7.79
N ARG A 208 15.85 -11.90 -6.69
CA ARG A 208 16.34 -13.13 -6.12
C ARG A 208 15.87 -13.26 -4.68
N TRP A 209 15.35 -14.43 -4.35
CA TRP A 209 15.00 -14.77 -2.98
C TRP A 209 16.24 -15.37 -2.29
N GLU A 210 16.91 -14.57 -1.45
CA GLU A 210 18.24 -14.94 -0.93
C GLU A 210 18.18 -15.86 0.29
N GLU A 211 17.14 -15.73 1.11
CA GLU A 211 17.14 -16.34 2.43
C GLU A 211 16.20 -17.54 2.52
N PRO A 212 16.64 -18.67 3.14
CA PRO A 212 15.77 -19.79 3.40
C PRO A 212 14.68 -19.40 4.43
N VAL A 213 13.49 -19.92 4.26
CA VAL A 213 12.42 -19.83 5.26
C VAL A 213 12.53 -21.07 6.16
N ALA A 214 12.63 -20.86 7.47
CA ALA A 214 12.74 -21.96 8.43
C ALA A 214 11.42 -22.74 8.53
N GLU A 215 11.49 -24.01 8.92
CA GLU A 215 10.31 -24.81 9.20
C GLU A 215 9.47 -24.16 10.32
N GLY A 216 8.17 -24.06 10.11
CA GLY A 216 7.26 -23.40 11.05
C GLY A 216 7.35 -21.86 11.03
N GLU A 217 8.04 -21.26 10.07
CA GLU A 217 8.10 -19.82 9.85
C GLU A 217 7.35 -19.45 8.56
N ILE A 218 6.65 -18.32 8.60
CA ILE A 218 6.18 -17.61 7.40
C ILE A 218 6.99 -16.32 7.30
N ARG A 219 7.55 -16.07 6.13
CA ARG A 219 8.28 -14.85 5.86
C ARG A 219 7.45 -13.93 5.00
N LEU A 220 7.00 -12.82 5.58
CA LEU A 220 6.32 -11.73 4.88
C LEU A 220 7.36 -10.72 4.39
N ASP A 221 7.38 -10.47 3.09
CA ASP A 221 8.13 -9.35 2.51
C ASP A 221 7.14 -8.29 2.02
N ALA A 222 7.04 -7.21 2.78
CA ALA A 222 6.27 -6.01 2.48
C ALA A 222 7.17 -4.83 2.05
N SER A 223 8.47 -5.09 1.85
CA SER A 223 9.43 -4.08 1.41
C SER A 223 9.45 -3.87 -0.11
N LEU A 224 8.74 -4.71 -0.86
CA LEU A 224 8.78 -4.74 -2.31
C LEU A 224 8.14 -3.49 -2.94
N VAL A 225 8.82 -2.97 -3.95
CA VAL A 225 8.31 -1.92 -4.84
C VAL A 225 8.29 -2.48 -6.26
N ALA A 226 7.13 -2.44 -6.90
CA ALA A 226 7.00 -2.83 -8.30
C ALA A 226 7.73 -1.86 -9.23
N ARG A 227 8.24 -2.35 -10.36
CA ARG A 227 9.07 -1.58 -11.30
C ARG A 227 8.35 -1.41 -12.64
N PHE A 228 7.27 -0.63 -12.62
CA PHE A 228 6.48 -0.28 -13.81
C PHE A 228 6.48 1.24 -14.04
N PRO A 229 7.62 1.87 -14.39
CA PRO A 229 7.76 3.33 -14.45
C PRO A 229 6.85 4.00 -15.47
N GLU A 230 6.50 3.29 -16.54
CA GLU A 230 5.59 3.82 -17.58
C GLU A 230 4.12 3.86 -17.13
N ARG A 231 3.77 3.11 -16.09
CA ARG A 231 2.42 3.04 -15.54
C ARG A 231 2.09 4.13 -14.53
N ARG A 232 2.89 5.18 -14.48
CA ARG A 232 2.59 6.33 -13.62
C ARG A 232 1.33 7.02 -14.13
N TRP A 233 0.36 7.17 -13.24
CA TRP A 233 -0.80 7.98 -13.55
C TRP A 233 -0.38 9.43 -13.83
N ARG A 234 -0.76 9.93 -15.01
CA ARG A 234 -0.55 11.31 -15.42
C ARG A 234 -1.88 11.88 -15.85
N SER A 235 -2.18 13.08 -15.37
CA SER A 235 -3.42 13.77 -15.74
C SER A 235 -3.23 15.28 -15.68
N ALA A 236 -4.14 15.97 -16.36
CA ALA A 236 -4.36 17.39 -16.20
C ALA A 236 -5.63 17.63 -15.41
N GLY A 237 -5.70 18.75 -14.71
CA GLY A 237 -6.88 19.17 -13.99
C GLY A 237 -6.91 20.68 -13.77
N THR A 238 -8.06 21.18 -13.33
CA THR A 238 -8.28 22.58 -13.01
C THR A 238 -8.55 22.74 -11.51
N ALA A 239 -7.82 23.65 -10.86
CA ALA A 239 -8.10 24.08 -9.50
C ALA A 239 -8.85 25.42 -9.56
N ILE A 240 -10.03 25.49 -8.94
CA ILE A 240 -10.89 26.67 -9.06
C ILE A 240 -11.76 26.88 -7.82
N PRO A 241 -11.92 28.11 -7.34
CA PRO A 241 -12.94 28.41 -6.34
C PRO A 241 -14.32 28.46 -7.01
N VAL A 242 -15.35 27.93 -6.34
CA VAL A 242 -16.72 27.91 -6.88
C VAL A 242 -17.21 29.31 -7.24
N PHE A 243 -16.93 30.28 -6.40
CA PHE A 243 -17.40 31.68 -6.60
C PHE A 243 -16.85 32.35 -7.88
N SER A 244 -15.79 31.85 -8.47
CA SER A 244 -15.21 32.39 -9.72
C SER A 244 -15.86 31.83 -10.98
N LEU A 245 -16.69 30.80 -10.87
CA LEU A 245 -17.45 30.26 -11.98
C LEU A 245 -18.49 31.25 -12.46
N ARG A 246 -18.84 31.20 -13.73
CA ARG A 246 -19.87 32.01 -14.36
C ARG A 246 -20.63 31.22 -15.41
N SER A 247 -21.93 31.26 -15.33
CA SER A 247 -22.85 30.78 -16.36
C SER A 247 -23.95 31.82 -16.62
N ALA A 248 -24.77 31.58 -17.60
CA ALA A 248 -25.93 32.42 -17.89
C ALA A 248 -27.01 32.35 -16.77
N GLU A 249 -26.94 31.31 -15.94
CA GLU A 249 -27.89 31.04 -14.86
C GLU A 249 -27.39 31.47 -13.47
N SER A 250 -26.12 31.92 -13.36
CA SER A 250 -25.53 32.34 -12.09
C SER A 250 -26.10 33.67 -11.59
N PHE A 251 -26.39 33.79 -10.30
CA PHE A 251 -26.89 35.01 -9.65
C PHE A 251 -25.78 36.01 -9.29
N GLY A 252 -24.81 36.21 -10.16
CA GLY A 252 -23.75 37.20 -9.96
C GLY A 252 -22.44 36.66 -9.42
N VAL A 253 -22.43 35.53 -8.72
CA VAL A 253 -21.26 34.74 -8.31
C VAL A 253 -21.46 33.30 -8.76
N GLY A 254 -20.38 32.53 -8.82
CA GLY A 254 -20.46 31.13 -9.18
C GLY A 254 -21.16 30.30 -8.10
N GLU A 255 -21.92 29.33 -8.55
CA GLU A 255 -22.72 28.44 -7.72
C GLU A 255 -22.35 26.98 -7.93
N PHE A 256 -22.76 26.08 -7.03
CA PHE A 256 -22.51 24.64 -7.20
C PHE A 256 -23.12 24.07 -8.48
N LEU A 257 -24.20 24.65 -9.00
CA LEU A 257 -24.78 24.23 -10.27
C LEU A 257 -23.86 24.48 -11.46
N ASP A 258 -23.02 25.52 -11.39
CA ASP A 258 -22.04 25.85 -12.43
C ASP A 258 -20.94 24.80 -12.55
N LEU A 259 -20.72 23.99 -11.51
CA LEU A 259 -19.78 22.86 -11.56
C LEU A 259 -20.18 21.83 -12.61
N LYS A 260 -21.46 21.67 -12.94
CA LYS A 260 -21.90 20.76 -14.01
C LYS A 260 -21.29 21.15 -15.36
N LEU A 261 -21.36 22.42 -15.69
CA LEU A 261 -20.75 22.96 -16.94
C LEU A 261 -19.23 22.85 -16.92
N LEU A 262 -18.62 23.03 -15.75
CA LEU A 262 -17.17 22.85 -15.59
C LEU A 262 -16.78 21.38 -15.77
N VAL A 263 -17.56 20.43 -15.26
CA VAL A 263 -17.32 18.99 -15.46
C VAL A 263 -17.42 18.62 -16.94
N ASP A 264 -18.45 19.11 -17.63
CA ASP A 264 -18.64 18.86 -19.06
C ASP A 264 -17.47 19.44 -19.89
N TRP A 265 -17.03 20.65 -19.54
CA TRP A 265 -15.86 21.26 -20.16
C TRP A 265 -14.56 20.48 -19.87
N ALA A 266 -14.36 20.07 -18.64
CA ALA A 266 -13.21 19.28 -18.25
C ALA A 266 -13.18 17.94 -18.99
N ALA A 267 -14.33 17.26 -19.12
CA ALA A 267 -14.45 16.04 -19.89
C ALA A 267 -14.14 16.27 -21.37
N ALA A 268 -14.67 17.35 -21.98
CA ALA A 268 -14.43 17.70 -23.37
C ALA A 268 -12.95 18.07 -23.66
N THR A 269 -12.23 18.56 -22.65
CA THR A 269 -10.80 18.89 -22.73
C THR A 269 -9.88 17.78 -22.21
N HIS A 270 -10.43 16.59 -21.97
CA HIS A 270 -9.70 15.42 -21.46
C HIS A 270 -9.01 15.63 -20.09
N GLN A 271 -9.47 16.58 -19.30
CA GLN A 271 -9.05 16.71 -17.91
C GLN A 271 -9.72 15.62 -17.06
N ARG A 272 -9.04 15.16 -16.03
CA ARG A 272 -9.51 14.07 -15.17
C ARG A 272 -9.72 14.47 -13.71
N VAL A 273 -9.29 15.67 -13.33
CA VAL A 273 -9.40 16.17 -11.97
C VAL A 273 -9.92 17.61 -11.99
N ILE A 274 -10.91 17.87 -11.15
CA ILE A 274 -11.31 19.22 -10.77
C ILE A 274 -11.07 19.35 -9.27
N GLN A 275 -10.22 20.28 -8.88
CA GLN A 275 -10.01 20.63 -7.49
C GLN A 275 -10.83 21.86 -7.17
N VAL A 276 -11.84 21.68 -6.34
CA VAL A 276 -12.61 22.80 -5.79
C VAL A 276 -11.87 23.31 -4.55
N LEU A 277 -11.62 24.62 -4.48
CA LEU A 277 -11.03 25.23 -3.30
C LEU A 277 -12.04 25.17 -2.14
N PRO A 278 -11.58 25.22 -0.86
CA PRO A 278 -12.46 25.13 0.29
C PRO A 278 -13.61 26.12 0.20
N VAL A 279 -14.82 25.64 0.47
CA VAL A 279 -16.04 26.47 0.55
C VAL A 279 -16.45 26.50 2.01
N ASN A 280 -16.17 27.59 2.67
CA ASN A 280 -16.50 27.81 4.08
C ASN A 280 -17.67 28.78 4.20
N ASP A 281 -18.48 28.60 5.23
CA ASP A 281 -19.43 29.57 5.64
C ASP A 281 -18.70 30.75 6.32
N THR A 282 -18.85 31.96 5.77
CA THR A 282 -18.16 33.17 6.23
C THR A 282 -19.02 34.00 7.19
N SER A 283 -20.18 33.51 7.60
CA SER A 283 -21.19 34.28 8.33
C SER A 283 -21.15 34.13 9.85
N MET A 284 -20.30 33.26 10.40
CA MET A 284 -20.46 32.77 11.78
C MET A 284 -20.13 33.78 12.87
N THR A 285 -19.11 34.62 12.73
CA THR A 285 -18.71 35.55 13.82
C THR A 285 -18.71 37.01 13.45
N GLY A 286 -18.92 37.33 12.17
CA GLY A 286 -18.94 38.71 11.70
C GLY A 286 -17.57 39.40 11.70
N THR A 287 -16.48 38.62 11.86
CA THR A 287 -15.11 39.13 11.76
C THR A 287 -14.53 38.80 10.39
N TRP A 288 -13.65 39.66 9.88
CA TRP A 288 -13.00 39.42 8.59
C TRP A 288 -12.10 38.16 8.58
N GLU A 289 -11.66 37.71 9.75
CA GLU A 289 -10.82 36.54 9.93
C GLU A 289 -11.55 35.23 9.55
N ASP A 290 -12.90 35.24 9.65
CA ASP A 290 -13.73 34.10 9.26
C ASP A 290 -13.99 34.06 7.74
N SER A 291 -13.53 35.05 7.01
CA SER A 291 -13.76 35.20 5.56
C SER A 291 -12.68 34.54 4.72
N TYR A 292 -11.69 33.89 5.33
CA TYR A 292 -10.69 33.15 4.59
C TYR A 292 -11.23 31.73 4.17
N PRO A 293 -11.15 31.40 2.87
CA PRO A 293 -11.51 30.10 2.38
C PRO A 293 -10.54 29.03 2.85
#